data_0d3f18ef2e7ed9fdfaeae6d1d6fddc67
#
_entry.id   0d3f18ef2e7ed9fdfaeae6d1d6fddc67
#
_cell.length_a   1.000
_cell.length_b   1.000
_cell.length_c   1.000
_cell.angle_alpha   90.00
_cell.angle_beta   90.00
_cell.angle_gamma   90.00
#
_symmetry.space_group_name_H-M   'P 1'
#
loop_
_entity.id
_entity.type
_entity.pdbx_description
1 polymer ?
#
loop_
_entity_poly.entity_id
_entity_poly.type
_entity_poly.pdbx_seq_one_letter_code
_entity_poly.pdbx_strand_id
1 'polypeptide(L)'
;MRLEPHLFFDGTCEEALRFYATIFGDGIADLQRYEDSPVADDMSPEVRRNVMHATFTSQSIAFAASDSNRASECTGSRVALSLSTNDMAEGQRIFDTLSAGGVVAMPYGKMFWGAMLGMLTDRYGIDWMINCELPIAT
;
A
#
# COMPACT_ATOMS: atom_id res chain seq x y z
N MET A 1 16.38 -5.24 15.90
CA MET A 1 15.35 -4.16 15.77
C MET A 1 15.05 -3.95 14.29
N ARG A 2 13.77 -3.85 13.93
CA ARG A 2 13.35 -3.63 12.54
C ARG A 2 12.16 -2.69 12.52
N LEU A 3 12.20 -1.70 11.65
CA LEU A 3 11.07 -0.80 11.42
C LEU A 3 10.31 -1.32 10.20
N GLU A 4 9.00 -1.49 10.34
CA GLU A 4 8.17 -2.02 9.26
C GLU A 4 6.84 -1.24 9.22
N PRO A 5 6.41 -0.78 8.05
CA PRO A 5 5.09 -0.15 7.94
C PRO A 5 3.98 -1.13 8.29
N HIS A 6 2.94 -0.63 8.96
CA HIS A 6 1.71 -1.39 9.20
C HIS A 6 0.55 -0.58 8.62
N LEU A 7 -0.13 -1.15 7.64
CA LEU A 7 -1.23 -0.48 6.95
C LEU A 7 -2.56 -0.89 7.56
N PHE A 8 -3.41 0.10 7.83
CA PHE A 8 -4.74 -0.14 8.40
C PHE A 8 -5.80 0.10 7.34
N PHE A 9 -6.74 -0.82 7.24
CA PHE A 9 -7.87 -0.74 6.31
C PHE A 9 -9.18 -0.86 7.08
N ASP A 10 -10.26 -0.39 6.49
CA ASP A 10 -11.60 -0.48 7.07
C ASP A 10 -12.40 -1.55 6.31
N GLY A 11 -12.08 -2.82 6.60
CA GLY A 11 -12.74 -3.96 5.99
C GLY A 11 -12.21 -4.36 4.62
N THR A 12 -11.24 -3.64 4.07
CA THR A 12 -10.72 -3.88 2.70
C THR A 12 -9.31 -4.42 2.65
N CYS A 13 -8.79 -4.90 3.79
CA CYS A 13 -7.39 -5.33 3.86
C CYS A 13 -7.05 -6.42 2.82
N GLU A 14 -7.82 -7.49 2.79
CA GLU A 14 -7.53 -8.59 1.85
C GLU A 14 -7.64 -8.13 0.40
N GLU A 15 -8.66 -7.35 0.07
CA GLU A 15 -8.84 -6.81 -1.27
C GLU A 15 -7.66 -5.93 -1.67
N ALA A 16 -7.20 -5.08 -0.76
CA ALA A 16 -6.06 -4.21 -1.00
C ALA A 16 -4.78 -5.01 -1.22
N LEU A 17 -4.53 -6.04 -0.39
CA LEU A 17 -3.33 -6.87 -0.55
C LEU A 17 -3.34 -7.63 -1.87
N ARG A 18 -4.50 -8.11 -2.31
CA ARG A 18 -4.62 -8.78 -3.62
C ARG A 18 -4.36 -7.80 -4.77
N PHE A 19 -4.83 -6.57 -4.61
CA PHE A 19 -4.55 -5.51 -5.58
C PHE A 19 -3.05 -5.23 -5.66
N TYR A 20 -2.37 -5.10 -4.52
CA TYR A 20 -0.92 -4.87 -4.49
C TYR A 20 -0.17 -6.07 -5.07
N ALA A 21 -0.67 -7.29 -4.87
CA ALA A 21 -0.06 -8.49 -5.43
C ALA A 21 -0.07 -8.47 -6.96
N THR A 22 -1.06 -7.85 -7.59
CA THR A 22 -1.09 -7.72 -9.06
C THR A 22 0.00 -6.77 -9.58
N ILE A 23 0.48 -5.88 -8.72
CA ILE A 23 1.48 -4.87 -9.08
C ILE A 23 2.90 -5.35 -8.76
N PHE A 24 3.09 -5.90 -7.55
CA PHE A 24 4.41 -6.22 -7.00
C PHE A 24 4.74 -7.70 -7.02
N GLY A 25 3.79 -8.55 -7.36
CA GLY A 25 3.92 -10.01 -7.24
C GLY A 25 3.26 -10.52 -5.96
N ASP A 26 2.87 -11.77 -5.95
CA ASP A 26 2.18 -12.38 -4.82
C ASP A 26 3.11 -12.44 -3.61
N GLY A 27 2.76 -11.71 -2.58
CA GLY A 27 3.55 -11.64 -1.35
C GLY A 27 2.71 -11.79 -0.09
N ILE A 28 1.42 -12.11 -0.24
CA ILE A 28 0.52 -12.26 0.92
C ILE A 28 0.91 -13.50 1.71
N ALA A 29 1.13 -13.31 3.02
CA ALA A 29 1.49 -14.40 3.92
C ALA A 29 0.85 -14.18 5.30
N ASP A 30 0.77 -15.25 6.08
CA ASP A 30 0.35 -15.21 7.48
C ASP A 30 -0.98 -14.48 7.71
N LEU A 31 -1.91 -14.60 6.75
CA LEU A 31 -3.21 -13.94 6.84
C LEU A 31 -4.06 -14.65 7.90
N GLN A 32 -4.44 -13.90 8.92
CA GLN A 32 -5.31 -14.38 10.00
C GLN A 32 -6.54 -13.49 10.07
N ARG A 33 -7.69 -14.11 10.24
CA ARG A 33 -8.96 -13.39 10.37
C ARG A 33 -9.35 -13.31 11.84
N TYR A 34 -10.22 -12.36 12.16
CA TYR A 34 -10.74 -12.24 13.52
C TYR A 34 -11.50 -13.50 13.95
N GLU A 35 -12.12 -14.23 13.02
CA GLU A 35 -12.83 -15.48 13.32
C GLU A 35 -11.92 -16.55 13.89
N ASP A 36 -10.62 -16.46 13.65
CA ASP A 36 -9.62 -17.41 14.16
C ASP A 36 -9.10 -17.02 15.55
N SER A 37 -9.58 -15.90 16.10
CA SER A 37 -9.13 -15.40 17.40
C SER A 37 -10.00 -15.90 18.54
N PRO A 38 -9.47 -15.91 19.78
CA PRO A 38 -10.26 -16.31 20.96
C PRO A 38 -11.44 -15.41 21.26
N VAL A 39 -11.48 -14.19 20.71
CA VAL A 39 -12.56 -13.22 20.96
C VAL A 39 -13.57 -13.15 19.82
N ALA A 40 -13.53 -14.11 18.89
CA ALA A 40 -14.39 -14.10 17.71
C ALA A 40 -15.87 -14.10 18.05
N ASP A 41 -16.26 -14.80 19.14
CA ASP A 41 -17.67 -14.92 19.54
C ASP A 41 -18.28 -13.59 19.97
N ASP A 42 -17.45 -12.63 20.38
CA ASP A 42 -17.89 -11.31 20.80
C ASP A 42 -18.03 -10.33 19.63
N MET A 43 -17.74 -10.78 18.41
CA MET A 43 -17.73 -9.94 17.21
C MET A 43 -18.91 -10.26 16.31
N SER A 44 -19.34 -9.24 15.54
CA SER A 44 -20.37 -9.45 14.52
C SER A 44 -19.82 -10.36 13.40
N PRO A 45 -20.70 -11.08 12.67
CA PRO A 45 -20.25 -11.94 11.57
C PRO A 45 -19.43 -11.21 10.51
N GLU A 46 -19.71 -9.95 10.27
CA GLU A 46 -18.99 -9.14 9.28
C GLU A 46 -17.57 -8.86 9.74
N VAL A 47 -17.39 -8.49 11.00
CA VAL A 47 -16.07 -8.22 11.57
C VAL A 47 -15.22 -9.48 11.66
N ARG A 48 -15.86 -10.65 11.92
CA ARG A 48 -15.12 -11.92 12.00
C ARG A 48 -14.38 -12.26 10.70
N ARG A 49 -14.90 -11.85 9.56
CA ARG A 49 -14.27 -12.12 8.25
C ARG A 49 -13.12 -11.18 7.95
N ASN A 50 -13.04 -10.08 8.67
CA ASN A 50 -11.97 -9.10 8.46
C ASN A 50 -10.61 -9.67 8.85
N VAL A 51 -9.57 -9.09 8.30
CA VAL A 51 -8.20 -9.52 8.54
C VAL A 51 -7.71 -8.91 9.86
N MET A 52 -7.36 -9.78 10.79
CA MET A 52 -6.76 -9.38 12.06
C MET A 52 -5.29 -9.04 11.87
N HIS A 53 -4.60 -9.79 11.02
CA HIS A 53 -3.19 -9.59 10.72
C HIS A 53 -2.81 -10.29 9.42
N ALA A 54 -1.98 -9.64 8.63
CA ALA A 54 -1.36 -10.25 7.45
C ALA A 54 -0.02 -9.58 7.20
N THR A 55 0.87 -10.28 6.51
CA THR A 55 2.12 -9.71 6.03
C THR A 55 2.14 -9.72 4.52
N PHE A 56 2.86 -8.79 3.95
CA PHE A 56 3.10 -8.74 2.51
C PHE A 56 4.60 -8.58 2.29
N THR A 57 5.19 -9.54 1.58
CA THR A 57 6.62 -9.51 1.28
C THR A 57 6.82 -9.95 -0.16
N SER A 58 7.29 -9.07 -1.01
CA SER A 58 7.59 -9.36 -2.40
C SER A 58 8.76 -8.50 -2.86
N GLN A 59 9.80 -9.12 -3.37
CA GLN A 59 11.01 -8.43 -3.79
C GLN A 59 11.58 -7.62 -2.61
N SER A 60 11.72 -6.29 -2.75
CA SER A 60 12.24 -5.42 -1.71
C SER A 60 11.11 -4.73 -0.91
N ILE A 61 9.88 -5.20 -1.07
CA ILE A 61 8.70 -4.61 -0.44
C ILE A 61 8.26 -5.49 0.72
N ALA A 62 8.13 -4.89 1.91
CA ALA A 62 7.67 -5.61 3.09
C ALA A 62 6.86 -4.69 3.99
N PHE A 63 5.66 -5.12 4.35
CA PHE A 63 4.82 -4.43 5.31
C PHE A 63 3.83 -5.41 5.92
N ALA A 64 3.23 -5.01 7.05
CA ALA A 64 2.11 -5.73 7.65
C ALA A 64 0.83 -4.96 7.40
N ALA A 65 -0.31 -5.61 7.58
CA ALA A 65 -1.59 -4.99 7.35
C ALA A 65 -2.69 -5.64 8.20
N SER A 66 -3.74 -4.88 8.45
CA SER A 66 -4.92 -5.39 9.15
C SER A 66 -6.13 -4.50 8.86
N ASP A 67 -7.30 -5.04 9.14
CA ASP A 67 -8.53 -4.24 9.20
C ASP A 67 -8.69 -3.71 10.62
N SER A 68 -8.99 -2.43 10.76
CA SER A 68 -9.12 -1.78 12.05
C SER A 68 -10.01 -0.55 11.96
N ASN A 69 -10.73 -0.26 13.04
CA ASN A 69 -11.51 0.96 13.17
C ASN A 69 -10.63 2.22 13.05
N ARG A 70 -9.33 2.07 13.29
CA ARG A 70 -8.37 3.17 13.19
C ARG A 70 -8.36 3.77 11.79
N ALA A 71 -8.56 2.94 10.75
CA ALA A 71 -8.55 3.42 9.37
C ALA A 71 -9.70 4.38 9.08
N SER A 72 -10.87 4.17 9.66
CA SER A 72 -12.03 5.04 9.43
C SER A 72 -11.91 6.40 10.12
N GLU A 73 -11.00 6.52 11.09
CA GLU A 73 -10.77 7.76 11.83
C GLU A 73 -9.67 8.62 11.20
N CYS A 74 -8.93 8.08 10.24
CA CYS A 74 -7.82 8.81 9.60
C CYS A 74 -8.34 9.70 8.48
N THR A 75 -8.04 11.01 8.57
CA THR A 75 -8.42 12.00 7.56
C THR A 75 -7.20 12.61 6.90
N GLY A 76 -6.21 11.82 6.59
CA GLY A 76 -4.96 12.25 5.99
C GLY A 76 -3.77 11.72 6.76
N SER A 77 -2.60 11.84 6.17
CA SER A 77 -1.38 11.30 6.76
C SER A 77 -0.20 12.20 6.47
N ARG A 78 0.73 12.26 7.42
CA ARG A 78 2.03 12.89 7.21
C ARG A 78 3.06 11.88 6.69
N VAL A 79 2.64 10.65 6.46
CA VAL A 79 3.52 9.58 6.02
C VAL A 79 3.01 9.05 4.69
N ALA A 80 3.92 8.86 3.76
CA ALA A 80 3.63 8.20 2.49
C ALA A 80 4.62 7.05 2.30
N LEU A 81 4.17 6.00 1.63
CA LEU A 81 5.06 4.93 1.22
C LEU A 81 5.77 5.34 -0.06
N SER A 82 7.08 5.29 -0.08
CA SER A 82 7.86 5.70 -1.22
C SER A 82 8.46 4.49 -1.93
N LEU A 83 8.15 4.35 -3.21
CA LEU A 83 8.75 3.35 -4.07
C LEU A 83 9.79 4.02 -4.96
N SER A 84 10.98 3.45 -4.99
CA SER A 84 12.05 3.95 -5.85
C SER A 84 12.40 2.90 -6.87
N THR A 85 12.53 3.31 -8.12
CA THR A 85 12.97 2.45 -9.22
C THR A 85 13.97 3.22 -10.07
N ASN A 86 14.77 2.52 -10.85
CA ASN A 86 15.64 3.14 -11.84
C ASN A 86 15.12 2.94 -13.27
N ASP A 87 13.91 2.39 -13.40
CA ASP A 87 13.25 2.16 -14.68
C ASP A 87 12.03 3.08 -14.79
N MET A 88 12.14 4.09 -15.66
CA MET A 88 11.10 5.10 -15.82
C MET A 88 9.76 4.51 -16.28
N ALA A 89 9.80 3.50 -17.14
CA ALA A 89 8.59 2.84 -17.65
C ALA A 89 7.92 2.01 -16.54
N GLU A 90 8.70 1.35 -15.70
CA GLU A 90 8.19 0.62 -14.55
C GLU A 90 7.51 1.58 -13.58
N GLY A 91 8.13 2.72 -13.30
CA GLY A 91 7.56 3.75 -12.44
C GLY A 91 6.22 4.26 -12.95
N GLN A 92 6.13 4.51 -14.26
CA GLN A 92 4.89 4.97 -14.89
C GLN A 92 3.79 3.92 -14.75
N ARG A 93 4.12 2.65 -15.01
CA ARG A 93 3.17 1.55 -14.92
C ARG A 93 2.63 1.40 -13.49
N ILE A 94 3.53 1.44 -12.51
CA ILE A 94 3.13 1.34 -11.10
C ILE A 94 2.26 2.53 -10.70
N PHE A 95 2.66 3.73 -11.11
CA PHE A 95 1.90 4.95 -10.80
C PHE A 95 0.49 4.88 -11.38
N ASP A 96 0.37 4.50 -12.64
CA ASP A 96 -0.93 4.42 -13.32
C ASP A 96 -1.83 3.38 -12.66
N THR A 97 -1.28 2.23 -12.30
CA THR A 97 -2.06 1.15 -11.68
C THR A 97 -2.50 1.52 -10.27
N LEU A 98 -1.59 2.07 -9.46
CA LEU A 98 -1.93 2.47 -8.09
C LEU A 98 -2.93 3.62 -8.05
N SER A 99 -2.85 4.56 -9.00
CA SER A 99 -3.75 5.72 -9.01
C SER A 99 -5.14 5.40 -9.52
N ALA A 100 -5.33 4.26 -10.18
CA ALA A 100 -6.64 3.88 -10.71
C ALA A 100 -7.65 3.71 -9.58
N GLY A 101 -8.74 4.47 -9.62
CA GLY A 101 -9.75 4.49 -8.56
C GLY A 101 -9.36 5.31 -7.33
N GLY A 102 -8.18 5.90 -7.35
CA GLY A 102 -7.70 6.77 -6.28
C GLY A 102 -7.65 8.22 -6.70
N VAL A 103 -6.75 8.99 -6.08
CA VAL A 103 -6.60 10.42 -6.33
C VAL A 103 -5.12 10.72 -6.62
N VAL A 104 -4.86 11.37 -7.74
CA VAL A 104 -3.51 11.83 -8.08
C VAL A 104 -3.29 13.19 -7.40
N ALA A 105 -2.34 13.24 -6.48
CA ALA A 105 -1.96 14.48 -5.82
C ALA A 105 -0.96 15.27 -6.67
N MET A 106 0.00 14.56 -7.29
CA MET A 106 0.97 15.16 -8.20
C MET A 106 1.24 14.17 -9.34
N PRO A 107 0.95 14.54 -10.60
CA PRO A 107 1.19 13.65 -11.74
C PRO A 107 2.64 13.20 -11.83
N TYR A 108 2.85 11.98 -12.28
CA TYR A 108 4.19 11.43 -12.49
C TYR A 108 4.87 12.21 -13.61
N GLY A 109 5.94 12.90 -13.30
CA GLY A 109 6.62 13.75 -14.26
C GLY A 109 8.04 14.09 -13.84
N LYS A 110 8.78 14.67 -14.79
CA LYS A 110 10.18 15.03 -14.57
C LYS A 110 10.28 16.27 -13.68
N MET A 111 11.09 16.15 -12.64
CA MET A 111 11.38 17.24 -11.72
C MET A 111 12.66 17.99 -12.13
N PHE A 112 12.81 19.22 -11.61
CA PHE A 112 13.96 20.05 -11.99
C PHE A 112 15.32 19.46 -11.57
N TRP A 113 15.32 18.57 -10.55
CA TRP A 113 16.55 17.92 -10.10
C TRP A 113 16.89 16.64 -10.88
N GLY A 114 16.13 16.31 -11.92
CA GLY A 114 16.47 15.23 -12.83
C GLY A 114 15.85 13.88 -12.51
N ALA A 115 14.94 13.80 -11.53
CA ALA A 115 14.20 12.57 -11.23
C ALA A 115 12.78 12.66 -11.78
N MET A 116 12.15 11.50 -11.97
CA MET A 116 10.70 11.41 -12.15
C MET A 116 10.07 11.20 -10.80
N LEU A 117 8.98 11.90 -10.52
CA LEU A 117 8.27 11.78 -9.25
C LEU A 117 6.78 11.95 -9.47
N GLY A 118 6.00 11.15 -8.76
CA GLY A 118 4.55 11.31 -8.70
C GLY A 118 4.05 10.96 -7.32
N MET A 119 2.90 11.51 -6.94
CA MET A 119 2.28 11.29 -5.65
C MET A 119 0.80 11.01 -5.84
N LEU A 120 0.29 10.04 -5.10
CA LEU A 120 -1.10 9.63 -5.20
C LEU A 120 -1.60 9.09 -3.86
N THR A 121 -2.92 9.05 -3.73
CA THR A 121 -3.59 8.27 -2.70
C THR A 121 -4.35 7.16 -3.44
N ASP A 122 -4.12 5.90 -3.08
CA ASP A 122 -4.77 4.80 -3.80
C ASP A 122 -6.24 4.67 -3.38
N ARG A 123 -6.97 3.76 -4.05
CA ARG A 123 -8.41 3.57 -3.80
C ARG A 123 -8.71 3.09 -2.37
N TYR A 124 -7.71 2.62 -1.66
CA TYR A 124 -7.85 2.14 -0.29
C TYR A 124 -7.40 3.15 0.75
N GLY A 125 -7.00 4.36 0.32
CA GLY A 125 -6.63 5.45 1.21
C GLY A 125 -5.17 5.50 1.61
N ILE A 126 -4.32 4.73 0.97
CA ILE A 126 -2.88 4.72 1.26
C ILE A 126 -2.17 5.73 0.35
N ASP A 127 -1.32 6.55 0.96
CA ASP A 127 -0.53 7.55 0.24
C ASP A 127 0.77 6.94 -0.26
N TRP A 128 1.06 7.16 -1.55
CA TRP A 128 2.25 6.64 -2.22
C TRP A 128 3.01 7.75 -2.91
N MET A 129 4.33 7.61 -2.92
CA MET A 129 5.24 8.38 -3.79
C MET A 129 5.94 7.40 -4.71
N ILE A 130 5.98 7.71 -6.00
CA ILE A 130 6.71 6.91 -6.97
C ILE A 130 7.86 7.74 -7.48
N ASN A 131 9.08 7.29 -7.22
CA ASN A 131 10.30 8.00 -7.56
C ASN A 131 11.14 7.17 -8.51
N CYS A 132 11.62 7.80 -9.59
CA CYS A 132 12.56 7.18 -10.50
C CYS A 132 13.76 8.09 -10.66
N GLU A 133 14.93 7.63 -10.22
CA GLU A 133 16.16 8.36 -10.43
C GLU A 133 16.59 8.17 -11.87
N LEU A 134 16.71 9.28 -12.58
CA LEU A 134 17.19 9.25 -13.97
C LEU A 134 18.72 9.22 -13.99
N PRO A 135 19.34 8.53 -14.97
CA PRO A 135 20.79 8.55 -15.11
C PRO A 135 21.28 9.98 -15.26
N ILE A 136 22.41 10.28 -14.61
CA ILE A 136 23.07 11.58 -14.78
C ILE A 136 23.57 11.65 -16.22
N ALA A 137 23.12 12.68 -16.94
CA ALA A 137 23.61 12.92 -18.30
C ALA A 137 25.07 13.42 -18.20
N THR A 138 25.99 12.67 -18.82
CA THR A 138 27.40 13.05 -18.89
C THR A 138 27.74 13.60 -20.26
#